data_b78b62ecf4fbc458198569bbfc2516da
#
_entry.id   b78b62ecf4fbc458198569bbfc2516da
#
_cell.length_a   1.000
_cell.length_b   1.000
_cell.length_c   1.000
_cell.angle_alpha   90.00
_cell.angle_beta   90.00
_cell.angle_gamma   90.00
#
_symmetry.space_group_name_H-M   'P 1'
#
loop_
_entity.id
_entity.type
_entity.pdbx_description
1 polymer ?
#
loop_
_entity_poly.entity_id
_entity_poly.type
_entity_poly.pdbx_seq_one_letter_code
_entity_poly.pdbx_strand_id
1 'polypeptide(L)'
;MVSPTADTDPFVHPALFYRGQDEYLAGTVPFIRRGLDGGEPVAVSVPGPNLELLRTALGQDAGRVLLLDMTQEGRNPGRIIPGVLRAFSDDHPGQRVRIIGEPVWAGRSELEYPACAQHEALINLAFTGREVTILCPYDVARLDTRALTDAEATHPLLIDATGERASDGYDPLRIIDGYNTPLPEPAPTEPAAHVTLDAVSGDTASLARTRAIARDQARRAGLTGDRVEDVELVVVELVANSVGHGGGQGRLDIWIEPGRLVCEIRDTGHLTDPLAGRRPAPPGQMRGRGLLLINHLSDLVRLHTGPHGTTVRVCFTTTQS
;
A
#
# COMPACT_ATOMS: atom_id res chain seq x y z
N MET A 1 -45.90 -2.42 -8.74
CA MET A 1 -44.86 -1.95 -7.82
C MET A 1 -43.58 -2.61 -8.29
N VAL A 2 -42.74 -1.86 -8.99
CA VAL A 2 -41.41 -2.34 -9.45
C VAL A 2 -40.50 -2.18 -8.25
N SER A 3 -39.92 -3.28 -7.75
CA SER A 3 -38.85 -3.25 -6.75
C SER A 3 -37.71 -2.42 -7.30
N PRO A 4 -37.09 -1.52 -6.52
CA PRO A 4 -35.87 -0.84 -6.97
C PRO A 4 -34.80 -1.92 -7.18
N THR A 5 -34.28 -1.98 -8.39
CA THR A 5 -33.03 -2.69 -8.70
C THR A 5 -31.97 -2.16 -7.75
N ALA A 6 -31.42 -3.04 -6.92
CA ALA A 6 -30.21 -2.70 -6.17
C ALA A 6 -29.19 -2.19 -7.18
N ASP A 7 -28.82 -0.92 -7.03
CA ASP A 7 -27.76 -0.30 -7.84
C ASP A 7 -26.49 -1.09 -7.54
N THR A 8 -26.10 -1.98 -8.48
CA THR A 8 -24.89 -2.78 -8.31
C THR A 8 -23.71 -1.81 -8.40
N ASP A 9 -22.84 -1.84 -7.39
CA ASP A 9 -21.61 -1.03 -7.37
C ASP A 9 -20.87 -1.23 -8.71
N PRO A 10 -20.55 -0.15 -9.45
CA PRO A 10 -19.85 -0.26 -10.72
C PRO A 10 -18.39 -0.73 -10.56
N PHE A 11 -17.85 -0.73 -9.35
CA PHE A 11 -16.53 -1.24 -9.05
C PHE A 11 -16.49 -2.77 -9.09
N VAL A 12 -15.49 -3.33 -9.78
CA VAL A 12 -15.29 -4.77 -9.91
C VAL A 12 -13.87 -5.15 -9.51
N HIS A 13 -13.71 -6.07 -8.55
CA HIS A 13 -12.44 -6.47 -7.97
C HIS A 13 -12.26 -7.99 -7.96
N PRO A 14 -11.90 -8.63 -9.09
CA PRO A 14 -11.66 -10.06 -9.17
C PRO A 14 -10.23 -10.45 -8.80
N ALA A 15 -10.06 -11.60 -8.14
CA ALA A 15 -8.79 -12.30 -8.05
C ALA A 15 -8.66 -13.30 -9.20
N LEU A 16 -7.48 -13.33 -9.85
CA LEU A 16 -7.10 -14.35 -10.82
C LEU A 16 -6.15 -15.35 -10.16
N PHE A 17 -6.62 -16.56 -9.88
CA PHE A 17 -5.78 -17.66 -9.43
C PHE A 17 -5.19 -18.40 -10.64
N TYR A 18 -3.86 -18.46 -10.73
CA TYR A 18 -3.16 -19.01 -11.86
C TYR A 18 -2.01 -19.95 -11.46
N ARG A 19 -1.64 -20.87 -12.36
CA ARG A 19 -0.47 -21.74 -12.25
C ARG A 19 0.43 -21.56 -13.45
N GLY A 20 1.60 -20.94 -13.23
CA GLY A 20 2.58 -20.75 -14.28
C GLY A 20 2.18 -19.72 -15.35
N GLN A 21 3.06 -19.55 -16.33
CA GLN A 21 2.97 -18.46 -17.28
C GLN A 21 1.78 -18.57 -18.26
N ASP A 22 1.41 -19.79 -18.64
CA ASP A 22 0.34 -20.00 -19.63
C ASP A 22 -1.02 -19.57 -19.06
N GLU A 23 -1.36 -19.99 -17.82
CA GLU A 23 -2.60 -19.58 -17.17
C GLU A 23 -2.59 -18.08 -16.83
N TYR A 24 -1.43 -17.54 -16.43
CA TYR A 24 -1.26 -16.10 -16.20
C TYR A 24 -1.61 -15.30 -17.45
N LEU A 25 -1.03 -15.66 -18.60
CA LEU A 25 -1.29 -14.99 -19.86
C LEU A 25 -2.74 -15.22 -20.36
N ALA A 26 -3.28 -16.43 -20.17
CA ALA A 26 -4.66 -16.75 -20.54
C ALA A 26 -5.69 -15.89 -19.77
N GLY A 27 -5.40 -15.53 -18.51
CA GLY A 27 -6.27 -14.66 -17.72
C GLY A 27 -6.05 -13.17 -17.98
N THR A 28 -4.80 -12.74 -18.11
CA THR A 28 -4.44 -11.32 -18.14
C THR A 28 -4.52 -10.69 -19.55
N VAL A 29 -4.03 -11.37 -20.59
CA VAL A 29 -4.00 -10.80 -21.96
C VAL A 29 -5.41 -10.54 -22.52
N PRO A 30 -6.39 -11.46 -22.40
CA PRO A 30 -7.75 -11.18 -22.80
C PRO A 30 -8.42 -10.06 -21.99
N PHE A 31 -8.10 -9.93 -20.69
CA PHE A 31 -8.59 -8.84 -19.85
C PHE A 31 -8.12 -7.49 -20.40
N ILE A 32 -6.83 -7.36 -20.72
CA ILE A 32 -6.24 -6.15 -21.30
C ILE A 32 -6.87 -5.85 -22.66
N ARG A 33 -6.90 -6.82 -23.58
CA ARG A 33 -7.40 -6.61 -24.95
C ARG A 33 -8.88 -6.22 -24.96
N ARG A 34 -9.73 -6.85 -24.13
CA ARG A 34 -11.14 -6.44 -24.00
C ARG A 34 -11.29 -4.98 -23.58
N GLY A 35 -10.41 -4.49 -22.69
CA GLY A 35 -10.40 -3.08 -22.31
C GLY A 35 -10.03 -2.18 -23.51
N LEU A 36 -8.93 -2.49 -24.19
CA LEU A 36 -8.46 -1.74 -25.36
C LEU A 36 -9.49 -1.70 -26.49
N ASP A 37 -10.15 -2.84 -26.75
CA ASP A 37 -11.20 -2.97 -27.79
C ASP A 37 -12.46 -2.20 -27.41
N GLY A 38 -12.77 -2.12 -26.10
CA GLY A 38 -13.88 -1.31 -25.56
C GLY A 38 -13.56 0.17 -25.41
N GLY A 39 -12.33 0.61 -25.76
CA GLY A 39 -11.89 2.00 -25.60
C GLY A 39 -11.64 2.39 -24.14
N GLU A 40 -11.53 1.43 -23.23
CA GLU A 40 -11.20 1.67 -21.81
C GLU A 40 -9.69 1.88 -21.68
N PRO A 41 -9.22 2.90 -20.94
CA PRO A 41 -7.82 3.01 -20.55
C PRO A 41 -7.39 1.81 -19.70
N VAL A 42 -6.18 1.29 -19.98
CA VAL A 42 -5.63 0.10 -19.31
C VAL A 42 -4.29 0.39 -18.67
N ALA A 43 -4.14 0.04 -17.39
CA ALA A 43 -2.87 0.03 -16.68
C ALA A 43 -2.54 -1.37 -16.15
N VAL A 44 -1.26 -1.69 -16.09
CA VAL A 44 -0.72 -2.93 -15.52
C VAL A 44 0.43 -2.59 -14.61
N SER A 45 0.31 -2.96 -13.34
CA SER A 45 1.36 -2.82 -12.34
C SER A 45 1.62 -4.18 -11.69
N VAL A 46 2.68 -4.84 -12.16
CA VAL A 46 3.05 -6.21 -11.76
C VAL A 46 4.57 -6.32 -11.60
N PRO A 47 5.11 -7.33 -10.90
CA PRO A 47 6.56 -7.52 -10.79
C PRO A 47 7.25 -7.63 -12.16
N GLY A 48 8.50 -7.15 -12.24
CA GLY A 48 9.29 -7.05 -13.47
C GLY A 48 9.24 -8.27 -14.38
N PRO A 49 9.42 -9.53 -13.90
CA PRO A 49 9.31 -10.73 -14.74
C PRO A 49 7.94 -10.89 -15.42
N ASN A 50 6.84 -10.64 -14.69
CA ASN A 50 5.49 -10.70 -15.22
C ASN A 50 5.20 -9.52 -16.17
N LEU A 51 5.80 -8.36 -15.90
CA LEU A 51 5.71 -7.19 -16.77
C LEU A 51 6.33 -7.46 -18.15
N GLU A 52 7.51 -8.05 -18.21
CA GLU A 52 8.17 -8.41 -19.47
C GLU A 52 7.44 -9.52 -20.23
N LEU A 53 6.86 -10.48 -19.50
CA LEU A 53 6.02 -11.51 -20.07
C LEU A 53 4.80 -10.91 -20.77
N LEU A 54 4.10 -9.98 -20.08
CA LEU A 54 2.94 -9.28 -20.66
C LEU A 54 3.34 -8.37 -21.83
N ARG A 55 4.43 -7.63 -21.70
CA ARG A 55 4.94 -6.79 -22.80
C ARG A 55 5.16 -7.59 -24.07
N THR A 56 5.77 -8.77 -23.94
CA THR A 56 6.02 -9.69 -25.06
C THR A 56 4.73 -10.22 -25.67
N ALA A 57 3.79 -10.67 -24.82
CA ALA A 57 2.52 -11.26 -25.26
C ALA A 57 1.57 -10.24 -25.93
N LEU A 58 1.64 -8.98 -25.50
CA LEU A 58 0.84 -7.89 -26.09
C LEU A 58 1.40 -7.40 -27.43
N GLY A 59 2.71 -7.50 -27.64
CA GLY A 59 3.34 -7.02 -28.86
C GLY A 59 3.07 -5.53 -29.11
N GLN A 60 2.45 -5.18 -30.22
CA GLN A 60 2.13 -3.78 -30.58
C GLN A 60 1.12 -3.12 -29.60
N ASP A 61 0.23 -3.91 -29.00
CA ASP A 61 -0.75 -3.39 -28.05
C ASP A 61 -0.09 -2.88 -26.76
N ALA A 62 1.14 -3.32 -26.43
CA ALA A 62 1.87 -2.87 -25.25
C ALA A 62 2.05 -1.34 -25.19
N GLY A 63 2.18 -0.68 -26.35
CA GLY A 63 2.28 0.78 -26.45
C GLY A 63 0.98 1.55 -26.10
N ARG A 64 -0.14 0.84 -25.94
CA ARG A 64 -1.45 1.40 -25.58
C ARG A 64 -1.79 1.20 -24.10
N VAL A 65 -0.92 0.52 -23.34
CA VAL A 65 -1.10 0.16 -21.94
C VAL A 65 -0.07 0.88 -21.08
N LEU A 66 -0.49 1.47 -19.96
CA LEU A 66 0.45 1.96 -18.97
C LEU A 66 1.06 0.77 -18.22
N LEU A 67 2.35 0.51 -18.43
CA LEU A 67 3.09 -0.61 -17.85
C LEU A 67 4.01 -0.13 -16.75
N LEU A 68 3.79 -0.58 -15.51
CA LEU A 68 4.49 -0.16 -14.30
C LEU A 68 5.11 -1.38 -13.58
N ASP A 69 6.32 -1.25 -13.07
CA ASP A 69 6.93 -2.27 -12.22
C ASP A 69 6.45 -2.12 -10.77
N MET A 70 5.64 -3.09 -10.31
CA MET A 70 5.09 -3.10 -8.95
C MET A 70 6.18 -3.17 -7.87
N THR A 71 7.35 -3.73 -8.18
CA THR A 71 8.46 -3.78 -7.21
C THR A 71 9.01 -2.38 -6.90
N GLN A 72 8.84 -1.43 -7.81
CA GLN A 72 9.23 -0.03 -7.65
C GLN A 72 8.05 0.82 -7.17
N GLU A 73 6.93 0.80 -7.92
CA GLU A 73 5.78 1.63 -7.62
C GLU A 73 5.06 1.20 -6.34
N GLY A 74 5.00 -0.10 -6.08
CA GLY A 74 4.36 -0.71 -4.92
C GLY A 74 5.33 -1.15 -3.82
N ARG A 75 6.59 -0.66 -3.80
CA ARG A 75 7.56 -1.04 -2.75
C ARG A 75 6.97 -0.89 -1.35
N ASN A 76 6.28 0.21 -1.09
CA ASN A 76 5.40 0.37 0.07
C ASN A 76 3.95 0.15 -0.38
N PRO A 77 3.23 -0.86 0.14
CA PRO A 77 1.82 -1.09 -0.19
C PRO A 77 0.91 0.11 0.08
N GLY A 78 1.31 1.00 1.00
CA GLY A 78 0.62 2.25 1.29
C GLY A 78 0.54 3.24 0.13
N ARG A 79 1.46 3.15 -0.84
CA ARG A 79 1.51 4.03 -2.02
C ARG A 79 0.57 3.59 -3.15
N ILE A 80 0.22 2.30 -3.22
CA ILE A 80 -0.39 1.72 -4.40
C ILE A 80 -1.76 2.36 -4.68
N ILE A 81 -2.64 2.43 -3.68
CA ILE A 81 -3.96 3.06 -3.87
C ILE A 81 -3.81 4.52 -4.35
N PRO A 82 -3.12 5.44 -3.64
CA PRO A 82 -3.07 6.83 -4.07
C PRO A 82 -2.22 7.08 -5.31
N GLY A 83 -1.06 6.44 -5.41
CA GLY A 83 -0.04 6.77 -6.40
C GLY A 83 -0.11 5.95 -7.70
N VAL A 84 -0.79 4.80 -7.69
CA VAL A 84 -0.93 3.94 -8.87
C VAL A 84 -2.40 3.85 -9.28
N LEU A 85 -3.24 3.24 -8.44
CA LEU A 85 -4.60 2.89 -8.82
C LEU A 85 -5.49 4.13 -8.98
N ARG A 86 -5.50 5.01 -7.95
CA ARG A 86 -6.30 6.24 -7.96
C ARG A 86 -5.72 7.28 -8.90
N ALA A 87 -4.40 7.43 -8.97
CA ALA A 87 -3.76 8.33 -9.92
C ALA A 87 -4.21 8.00 -11.35
N PHE A 88 -4.10 6.73 -11.76
CA PHE A 88 -4.54 6.31 -13.08
C PHE A 88 -6.04 6.51 -13.31
N SER A 89 -6.88 6.12 -12.36
CA SER A 89 -8.34 6.29 -12.48
C SER A 89 -8.77 7.77 -12.52
N ASP A 90 -8.12 8.61 -11.73
CA ASP A 90 -8.46 10.05 -11.63
C ASP A 90 -7.95 10.85 -12.86
N ASP A 91 -6.94 10.34 -13.59
CA ASP A 91 -6.47 10.89 -14.87
C ASP A 91 -7.43 10.60 -16.04
N HIS A 92 -8.44 9.73 -15.84
CA HIS A 92 -9.42 9.34 -16.87
C HIS A 92 -10.87 9.59 -16.39
N PRO A 93 -11.25 10.85 -16.10
CA PRO A 93 -12.55 11.18 -15.55
C PRO A 93 -13.69 10.82 -16.52
N GLY A 94 -14.74 10.17 -15.98
CA GLY A 94 -15.93 9.78 -16.75
C GLY A 94 -15.72 8.59 -17.70
N GLN A 95 -14.60 7.90 -17.58
CA GLN A 95 -14.31 6.67 -18.31
C GLN A 95 -14.19 5.49 -17.35
N ARG A 96 -14.71 4.32 -17.76
CA ARG A 96 -14.36 3.08 -17.08
C ARG A 96 -12.90 2.76 -17.38
N VAL A 97 -12.12 2.42 -16.34
CA VAL A 97 -10.73 2.00 -16.52
C VAL A 97 -10.52 0.57 -16.07
N ARG A 98 -9.51 -0.09 -16.66
CA ARG A 98 -9.06 -1.43 -16.25
C ARG A 98 -7.65 -1.38 -15.72
N ILE A 99 -7.43 -2.05 -14.59
CA ILE A 99 -6.13 -2.13 -13.96
C ILE A 99 -5.82 -3.58 -13.63
N ILE A 100 -4.59 -4.01 -13.89
CA ILE A 100 -4.03 -5.24 -13.29
C ILE A 100 -3.05 -4.79 -12.22
N GLY A 101 -3.25 -5.26 -10.98
CA GLY A 101 -2.37 -5.00 -9.86
C GLY A 101 -1.93 -6.29 -9.20
N GLU A 102 -0.61 -6.50 -9.02
CA GLU A 102 -0.06 -7.68 -8.35
C GLU A 102 0.81 -7.25 -7.15
N PRO A 103 0.20 -6.76 -6.05
CA PRO A 103 0.94 -6.33 -4.86
C PRO A 103 1.38 -7.50 -3.97
N VAL A 104 0.77 -8.69 -4.15
CA VAL A 104 1.11 -9.92 -3.43
C VAL A 104 1.79 -10.90 -4.39
N TRP A 105 3.11 -11.05 -4.26
CA TRP A 105 3.89 -12.03 -5.04
C TRP A 105 4.85 -12.79 -4.13
N ALA A 106 5.38 -13.93 -4.60
CA ALA A 106 6.25 -14.83 -3.83
C ALA A 106 7.59 -14.22 -3.34
N GLY A 107 7.91 -12.98 -3.73
CA GLY A 107 9.06 -12.22 -3.26
C GLY A 107 8.78 -11.24 -2.11
N ARG A 108 7.51 -11.10 -1.69
CA ARG A 108 7.16 -10.29 -0.52
C ARG A 108 7.62 -10.95 0.77
N SER A 109 8.24 -10.20 1.65
CA SER A 109 8.65 -10.67 2.96
C SER A 109 7.46 -10.80 3.92
N GLU A 110 7.63 -11.62 4.97
CA GLU A 110 6.67 -11.73 6.08
C GLU A 110 6.40 -10.38 6.78
N LEU A 111 7.34 -9.46 6.75
CA LEU A 111 7.18 -8.13 7.31
C LEU A 111 6.25 -7.24 6.46
N GLU A 112 6.33 -7.36 5.13
CA GLU A 112 5.54 -6.56 4.19
C GLU A 112 4.14 -7.14 3.99
N TYR A 113 4.01 -8.47 4.06
CA TYR A 113 2.78 -9.18 3.73
C TYR A 113 1.52 -8.61 4.42
N PRO A 114 1.50 -8.31 5.74
CA PRO A 114 0.32 -7.74 6.38
C PRO A 114 -0.12 -6.39 5.79
N ALA A 115 0.83 -5.58 5.31
CA ALA A 115 0.49 -4.32 4.64
C ALA A 115 -0.07 -4.55 3.23
N CYS A 116 0.37 -5.63 2.55
CA CYS A 116 -0.17 -6.04 1.25
C CYS A 116 -1.60 -6.59 1.39
N ALA A 117 -1.86 -7.46 2.37
CA ALA A 117 -3.20 -7.99 2.63
C ALA A 117 -4.20 -6.88 3.00
N GLN A 118 -3.78 -5.94 3.88
CA GLN A 118 -4.60 -4.77 4.19
C GLN A 118 -4.83 -3.88 2.97
N HIS A 119 -3.82 -3.72 2.10
CA HIS A 119 -3.98 -2.95 0.85
C HIS A 119 -5.08 -3.54 -0.03
N GLU A 120 -5.08 -4.87 -0.27
CA GLU A 120 -6.10 -5.55 -1.06
C GLU A 120 -7.51 -5.36 -0.48
N ALA A 121 -7.65 -5.48 0.83
CA ALA A 121 -8.91 -5.23 1.50
C ALA A 121 -9.39 -3.76 1.34
N LEU A 122 -8.45 -2.80 1.48
CA LEU A 122 -8.73 -1.37 1.41
C LEU A 122 -9.09 -0.88 0.00
N ILE A 123 -8.69 -1.58 -1.07
CA ILE A 123 -9.13 -1.30 -2.44
C ILE A 123 -10.66 -1.27 -2.50
N ASN A 124 -11.36 -2.22 -1.85
CA ASN A 124 -12.81 -2.30 -1.86
C ASN A 124 -13.46 -1.02 -1.28
N LEU A 125 -12.88 -0.45 -0.23
CA LEU A 125 -13.36 0.81 0.35
C LEU A 125 -12.97 2.04 -0.47
N ALA A 126 -11.79 2.00 -1.11
CA ALA A 126 -11.25 3.15 -1.84
C ALA A 126 -11.91 3.38 -3.20
N PHE A 127 -12.52 2.33 -3.78
CA PHE A 127 -13.10 2.35 -5.12
C PHE A 127 -14.61 2.17 -5.15
N THR A 128 -15.29 1.99 -4.02
CA THR A 128 -16.75 1.95 -3.96
C THR A 128 -17.38 3.08 -4.78
N GLY A 129 -18.31 2.76 -5.66
CA GLY A 129 -19.02 3.71 -6.53
C GLY A 129 -18.22 4.21 -7.74
N ARG A 130 -17.05 3.64 -8.05
CA ARG A 130 -16.22 4.04 -9.18
C ARG A 130 -16.32 3.05 -10.34
N GLU A 131 -16.34 3.55 -11.56
CA GLU A 131 -16.30 2.73 -12.77
C GLU A 131 -14.89 2.21 -13.04
N VAL A 132 -14.42 1.29 -12.21
CA VAL A 132 -13.08 0.71 -12.27
C VAL A 132 -13.16 -0.81 -12.14
N THR A 133 -12.38 -1.52 -12.95
CA THR A 133 -12.16 -2.95 -12.76
C THR A 133 -10.68 -3.18 -12.43
N ILE A 134 -10.40 -3.78 -11.26
CA ILE A 134 -9.04 -4.11 -10.81
C ILE A 134 -8.92 -5.63 -10.73
N LEU A 135 -8.09 -6.23 -11.57
CA LEU A 135 -7.77 -7.66 -11.57
C LEU A 135 -6.48 -7.89 -10.79
N CYS A 136 -6.52 -8.73 -9.75
CA CYS A 136 -5.35 -9.07 -8.94
C CYS A 136 -4.93 -10.53 -9.15
N PRO A 137 -3.78 -10.76 -9.81
CA PRO A 137 -3.25 -12.12 -10.04
C PRO A 137 -2.61 -12.71 -8.77
N TYR A 138 -2.83 -14.04 -8.56
CA TYR A 138 -2.27 -14.83 -7.46
C TYR A 138 -1.70 -16.15 -7.98
N ASP A 139 -0.39 -16.35 -7.84
CA ASP A 139 0.29 -17.59 -8.23
C ASP A 139 0.06 -18.68 -7.17
N VAL A 140 -0.90 -19.56 -7.41
CA VAL A 140 -1.26 -20.63 -6.46
C VAL A 140 -0.18 -21.71 -6.31
N ALA A 141 0.83 -21.72 -7.18
CA ALA A 141 1.96 -22.64 -7.06
C ALA A 141 3.08 -22.10 -6.16
N ARG A 142 3.13 -20.79 -5.94
CA ARG A 142 4.25 -20.11 -5.24
C ARG A 142 3.83 -19.36 -3.99
N LEU A 143 2.56 -19.01 -3.84
CA LEU A 143 2.01 -18.36 -2.66
C LEU A 143 1.58 -19.39 -1.61
N ASP A 144 1.65 -19.03 -0.36
CA ASP A 144 1.21 -19.87 0.75
C ASP A 144 -0.33 -19.87 0.89
N THR A 145 -0.83 -20.81 1.68
CA THR A 145 -2.28 -20.97 1.92
C THR A 145 -2.89 -19.72 2.56
N ARG A 146 -2.15 -18.99 3.42
CA ARG A 146 -2.62 -17.76 4.05
C ARG A 146 -2.90 -16.70 2.98
N ALA A 147 -1.97 -16.50 2.05
CA ALA A 147 -2.12 -15.52 0.98
C ALA A 147 -3.32 -15.82 0.07
N LEU A 148 -3.56 -17.09 -0.23
CA LEU A 148 -4.71 -17.51 -1.05
C LEU A 148 -6.04 -17.33 -0.29
N THR A 149 -6.07 -17.67 1.01
CA THR A 149 -7.27 -17.46 1.85
C THR A 149 -7.58 -15.97 2.02
N ASP A 150 -6.56 -15.14 2.20
CA ASP A 150 -6.75 -13.69 2.29
C ASP A 150 -7.20 -13.09 0.93
N ALA A 151 -6.72 -13.64 -0.19
CA ALA A 151 -7.21 -13.25 -1.51
C ALA A 151 -8.70 -13.56 -1.69
N GLU A 152 -9.17 -14.74 -1.26
CA GLU A 152 -10.61 -15.07 -1.26
C GLU A 152 -11.41 -14.12 -0.37
N ALA A 153 -10.85 -13.68 0.76
CA ALA A 153 -11.53 -12.75 1.67
C ALA A 153 -11.57 -11.30 1.15
N THR A 154 -10.63 -10.91 0.29
CA THR A 154 -10.54 -9.54 -0.19
C THR A 154 -11.18 -9.31 -1.56
N HIS A 155 -11.53 -10.38 -2.30
CA HIS A 155 -12.09 -10.29 -3.64
C HIS A 155 -13.48 -10.95 -3.71
N PRO A 156 -14.52 -10.21 -4.13
CA PRO A 156 -15.89 -10.77 -4.24
C PRO A 156 -16.03 -11.77 -5.38
N LEU A 157 -15.09 -11.77 -6.34
CA LEU A 157 -15.11 -12.57 -7.55
C LEU A 157 -13.77 -13.27 -7.71
N LEU A 158 -13.80 -14.56 -7.99
CA LEU A 158 -12.62 -15.41 -8.17
C LEU A 158 -12.63 -15.99 -9.59
N ILE A 159 -11.49 -15.93 -10.25
CA ILE A 159 -11.29 -16.45 -11.62
C ILE A 159 -10.15 -17.46 -11.57
N ASP A 160 -10.34 -18.61 -12.16
CA ASP A 160 -9.31 -19.64 -12.36
C ASP A 160 -9.50 -20.38 -13.69
N ALA A 161 -8.73 -21.44 -13.93
CA ALA A 161 -8.83 -22.24 -15.17
C ALA A 161 -10.20 -22.94 -15.35
N THR A 162 -11.03 -23.03 -14.29
CA THR A 162 -12.38 -23.63 -14.35
C THR A 162 -13.46 -22.62 -14.66
N GLY A 163 -13.15 -21.32 -14.56
CA GLY A 163 -14.08 -20.21 -14.83
C GLY A 163 -14.15 -19.18 -13.70
N GLU A 164 -15.26 -18.48 -13.65
CA GLU A 164 -15.54 -17.38 -12.73
C GLU A 164 -16.57 -17.83 -11.68
N ARG A 165 -16.33 -17.48 -10.42
CA ARG A 165 -17.24 -17.76 -9.30
C ARG A 165 -17.23 -16.65 -8.25
N ALA A 166 -18.33 -16.49 -7.52
CA ALA A 166 -18.35 -15.64 -6.34
C ALA A 166 -17.46 -16.24 -5.23
N SER A 167 -16.89 -15.38 -4.40
CA SER A 167 -16.15 -15.82 -3.20
C SER A 167 -17.10 -16.00 -2.02
N ASP A 168 -17.20 -17.23 -1.52
CA ASP A 168 -17.95 -17.52 -0.29
C ASP A 168 -17.25 -16.98 0.97
N GLY A 169 -15.94 -16.68 0.86
CA GLY A 169 -15.12 -16.17 1.95
C GLY A 169 -14.98 -14.65 1.99
N TYR A 170 -15.68 -13.91 1.11
CA TYR A 170 -15.51 -12.46 0.99
C TYR A 170 -15.88 -11.70 2.27
N ASP A 171 -14.88 -11.14 2.92
CA ASP A 171 -14.98 -10.30 4.12
C ASP A 171 -13.74 -9.40 4.25
N PRO A 172 -13.66 -8.31 3.50
CA PRO A 172 -12.48 -7.44 3.52
C PRO A 172 -12.28 -6.72 4.86
N LEU A 173 -13.35 -6.49 5.63
CA LEU A 173 -13.24 -5.86 6.95
C LEU A 173 -12.52 -6.77 7.94
N ARG A 174 -12.77 -8.08 7.88
CA ARG A 174 -12.05 -9.07 8.68
C ARG A 174 -10.54 -9.03 8.41
N ILE A 175 -10.12 -8.79 7.16
CA ILE A 175 -8.70 -8.67 6.81
C ILE A 175 -8.11 -7.37 7.34
N ILE A 176 -8.83 -6.25 7.22
CA ILE A 176 -8.38 -4.96 7.77
C ILE A 176 -8.13 -5.08 9.28
N ASP A 177 -9.09 -5.62 10.01
CA ASP A 177 -9.03 -5.77 11.46
C ASP A 177 -8.03 -6.86 11.89
N GLY A 178 -7.98 -7.96 11.17
CA GLY A 178 -7.10 -9.09 11.45
C GLY A 178 -5.61 -8.76 11.37
N TYR A 179 -5.25 -7.82 10.50
CA TYR A 179 -3.86 -7.32 10.39
C TYR A 179 -3.61 -6.03 11.17
N ASN A 180 -4.60 -5.48 11.85
CA ASN A 180 -4.45 -4.38 12.81
C ASN A 180 -4.00 -4.91 14.18
N THR A 181 -2.88 -5.62 14.23
CA THR A 181 -2.32 -6.22 15.44
C THR A 181 -1.16 -5.39 15.99
N PRO A 182 -0.84 -5.48 17.29
CA PRO A 182 0.36 -4.87 17.84
C PRO A 182 1.60 -5.25 17.03
N LEU A 183 2.45 -4.27 16.76
CA LEU A 183 3.65 -4.51 15.98
C LEU A 183 4.68 -5.31 16.79
N PRO A 184 5.50 -6.19 16.15
CA PRO A 184 6.54 -6.94 16.84
C PRO A 184 7.50 -6.03 17.61
N GLU A 185 8.04 -6.51 18.74
CA GLU A 185 9.04 -5.77 19.49
C GLU A 185 10.27 -5.45 18.63
N PRO A 186 10.86 -4.24 18.79
CA PRO A 186 12.08 -3.86 18.09
C PRO A 186 13.24 -4.82 18.38
N ALA A 187 14.04 -5.11 17.32
CA ALA A 187 15.28 -5.88 17.44
C ALA A 187 16.47 -5.05 16.91
N PRO A 188 16.86 -3.95 17.58
CA PRO A 188 17.90 -3.05 17.11
C PRO A 188 19.27 -3.70 17.19
N THR A 189 20.14 -3.43 16.21
CA THR A 189 21.56 -3.84 16.20
C THR A 189 22.43 -2.89 17.04
N GLU A 190 21.93 -1.67 17.29
CA GLU A 190 22.59 -0.62 18.08
C GLU A 190 21.54 0.05 19.00
N PRO A 191 21.98 0.79 20.05
CA PRO A 191 21.06 1.54 20.89
C PRO A 191 20.18 2.49 20.07
N ALA A 192 18.86 2.40 20.29
CA ALA A 192 17.89 3.26 19.62
C ALA A 192 18.01 4.71 20.12
N ALA A 193 17.81 5.66 19.22
CA ALA A 193 17.59 7.05 19.59
C ALA A 193 16.13 7.26 20.00
N HIS A 194 15.90 7.97 21.11
CA HIS A 194 14.58 8.21 21.64
C HIS A 194 14.26 9.71 21.71
N VAL A 195 13.04 10.07 21.36
CA VAL A 195 12.50 11.43 21.51
C VAL A 195 11.14 11.32 22.21
N THR A 196 11.04 11.84 23.44
CA THR A 196 9.76 11.99 24.12
C THR A 196 9.04 13.19 23.52
N LEU A 197 7.77 13.02 23.20
CA LEU A 197 6.90 14.04 22.64
C LEU A 197 5.97 14.57 23.72
N ASP A 198 5.82 15.87 23.75
CA ASP A 198 4.88 16.61 24.58
C ASP A 198 4.23 17.75 23.77
N ALA A 199 3.39 18.55 24.39
CA ALA A 199 2.71 19.66 23.72
C ALA A 199 3.69 20.71 23.11
N VAL A 200 4.95 20.73 23.54
CA VAL A 200 6.00 21.65 23.07
C VAL A 200 6.81 21.04 21.93
N SER A 201 6.71 19.73 21.70
CA SER A 201 7.52 19.00 20.68
C SER A 201 7.25 19.45 19.24
N GLY A 202 6.16 20.17 19.00
CA GLY A 202 5.83 20.81 17.73
C GLY A 202 6.51 22.18 17.52
N ASP A 203 7.25 22.71 18.53
CA ASP A 203 7.98 23.97 18.34
C ASP A 203 9.19 23.83 17.40
N THR A 204 9.63 24.97 16.86
CA THR A 204 10.71 25.00 15.86
C THR A 204 12.02 24.40 16.40
N ALA A 205 12.36 24.62 17.68
CA ALA A 205 13.60 24.13 18.26
C ALA A 205 13.57 22.61 18.50
N SER A 206 12.45 22.10 18.98
CA SER A 206 12.23 20.65 19.16
C SER A 206 12.24 19.92 17.83
N LEU A 207 11.56 20.44 16.82
CA LEU A 207 11.57 19.85 15.46
C LEU A 207 12.98 19.88 14.84
N ALA A 208 13.76 20.96 15.06
CA ALA A 208 15.14 21.02 14.58
C ALA A 208 16.04 19.95 15.22
N ARG A 209 15.89 19.72 16.53
CA ARG A 209 16.61 18.64 17.25
C ARG A 209 16.19 17.26 16.73
N THR A 210 14.90 17.03 16.55
CA THR A 210 14.38 15.77 16.04
C THR A 210 14.90 15.46 14.62
N ARG A 211 14.93 16.48 13.73
CA ARG A 211 15.56 16.37 12.42
C ARG A 211 17.03 15.99 12.50
N ALA A 212 17.80 16.64 13.40
CA ALA A 212 19.21 16.34 13.56
C ALA A 212 19.44 14.87 13.99
N ILE A 213 18.63 14.35 14.91
CA ILE A 213 18.67 12.95 15.33
C ILE A 213 18.34 12.03 14.14
N ALA A 214 17.26 12.31 13.42
CA ALA A 214 16.84 11.54 12.26
C ALA A 214 17.94 11.46 11.17
N ARG A 215 18.54 12.60 10.87
CA ARG A 215 19.68 12.72 9.93
C ARG A 215 20.88 11.88 10.38
N ASP A 216 21.27 11.97 11.65
CA ASP A 216 22.39 11.20 12.20
C ASP A 216 22.11 9.70 12.07
N GLN A 217 20.95 9.23 12.51
CA GLN A 217 20.57 7.82 12.42
C GLN A 217 20.49 7.33 10.96
N ALA A 218 19.96 8.16 10.05
CA ALA A 218 19.90 7.82 8.63
C ALA A 218 21.30 7.61 8.02
N ARG A 219 22.25 8.50 8.34
CA ARG A 219 23.65 8.37 7.90
C ARG A 219 24.36 7.16 8.51
N ARG A 220 24.13 6.89 9.79
CA ARG A 220 24.67 5.69 10.47
C ARG A 220 24.13 4.41 9.87
N ALA A 221 22.88 4.41 9.40
CA ALA A 221 22.26 3.30 8.67
C ALA A 221 22.78 3.17 7.22
N GLY A 222 23.69 4.06 6.76
CA GLY A 222 24.25 4.03 5.42
C GLY A 222 23.39 4.73 4.34
N LEU A 223 22.32 5.45 4.75
CA LEU A 223 21.54 6.23 3.79
C LEU A 223 22.28 7.50 3.38
N THR A 224 22.11 7.93 2.13
CA THR A 224 22.78 9.10 1.55
C THR A 224 21.83 9.92 0.68
N GLY A 225 22.24 11.16 0.34
CA GLY A 225 21.48 12.03 -0.57
C GLY A 225 20.03 12.24 -0.13
N ASP A 226 19.14 12.19 -1.11
CA ASP A 226 17.70 12.43 -0.94
C ASP A 226 17.06 11.49 0.08
N ARG A 227 17.61 10.27 0.25
CA ARG A 227 17.06 9.31 1.23
C ARG A 227 17.21 9.78 2.69
N VAL A 228 18.26 10.56 2.99
CA VAL A 228 18.41 11.19 4.32
C VAL A 228 17.36 12.27 4.50
N GLU A 229 17.08 13.05 3.46
CA GLU A 229 16.02 14.07 3.48
C GLU A 229 14.64 13.45 3.61
N ASP A 230 14.37 12.32 2.92
CA ASP A 230 13.13 11.54 3.08
C ASP A 230 12.90 11.14 4.55
N VAL A 231 13.94 10.62 5.22
CA VAL A 231 13.86 10.25 6.66
C VAL A 231 13.52 11.47 7.52
N GLU A 232 14.18 12.61 7.29
CA GLU A 232 13.92 13.84 8.03
C GLU A 232 12.47 14.31 7.86
N LEU A 233 11.97 14.32 6.63
CA LEU A 233 10.60 14.71 6.32
C LEU A 233 9.59 13.77 6.97
N VAL A 234 9.79 12.47 6.85
CA VAL A 234 8.91 11.45 7.43
C VAL A 234 8.87 11.58 8.96
N VAL A 235 10.02 11.76 9.60
CA VAL A 235 10.08 11.92 11.06
C VAL A 235 9.36 13.18 11.53
N VAL A 236 9.49 14.29 10.80
CA VAL A 236 8.76 15.53 11.11
C VAL A 236 7.25 15.34 10.96
N GLU A 237 6.80 14.66 9.89
CA GLU A 237 5.38 14.37 9.70
C GLU A 237 4.81 13.42 10.76
N LEU A 238 5.59 12.42 11.19
CA LEU A 238 5.21 11.55 12.30
C LEU A 238 5.01 12.36 13.59
N VAL A 239 5.96 13.24 13.94
CA VAL A 239 5.85 14.11 15.12
C VAL A 239 4.67 15.07 15.01
N ALA A 240 4.51 15.72 13.85
CA ALA A 240 3.40 16.65 13.63
C ALA A 240 2.02 15.95 13.75
N ASN A 241 1.89 14.73 13.23
CA ASN A 241 0.68 13.94 13.36
C ASN A 241 0.40 13.57 14.84
N SER A 242 1.41 13.12 15.57
CA SER A 242 1.27 12.75 16.98
C SER A 242 0.91 13.95 17.86
N VAL A 243 1.58 15.09 17.67
CA VAL A 243 1.25 16.33 18.41
C VAL A 243 -0.15 16.84 18.06
N GLY A 244 -0.53 16.80 16.76
CA GLY A 244 -1.80 17.33 16.29
C GLY A 244 -3.01 16.43 16.53
N HIS A 245 -2.82 15.12 16.53
CA HIS A 245 -3.89 14.11 16.54
C HIS A 245 -3.68 13.02 17.59
N GLY A 246 -2.48 12.87 18.13
CA GLY A 246 -2.08 11.81 19.06
C GLY A 246 -2.32 12.11 20.55
N GLY A 247 -3.13 13.13 20.88
CA GLY A 247 -3.39 13.52 22.28
C GLY A 247 -2.28 14.38 22.92
N GLY A 248 -1.32 14.88 22.12
CA GLY A 248 -0.28 15.81 22.57
C GLY A 248 0.86 15.18 23.38
N GLN A 249 0.89 13.85 23.50
CA GLN A 249 1.95 13.09 24.14
C GLN A 249 2.28 11.84 23.33
N GLY A 250 3.56 11.51 23.24
CA GLY A 250 3.99 10.34 22.50
C GLY A 250 5.48 10.06 22.64
N ARG A 251 5.93 9.03 21.94
CA ARG A 251 7.33 8.65 21.89
C ARG A 251 7.71 8.29 20.47
N LEU A 252 8.78 8.89 19.98
CA LEU A 252 9.44 8.52 18.73
C LEU A 252 10.71 7.73 19.06
N ASP A 253 10.84 6.55 18.49
CA ASP A 253 12.02 5.72 18.54
C ASP A 253 12.60 5.57 17.12
N ILE A 254 13.93 5.70 16.99
CA ILE A 254 14.64 5.49 15.71
C ILE A 254 15.77 4.51 15.97
N TRP A 255 15.81 3.40 15.20
CA TRP A 255 16.84 2.37 15.37
C TRP A 255 17.20 1.72 14.04
N ILE A 256 18.34 1.02 14.05
CA ILE A 256 18.88 0.29 12.89
C ILE A 256 18.67 -1.20 13.14
N GLU A 257 18.15 -1.87 12.11
CA GLU A 257 18.06 -3.33 12.00
C GLU A 257 18.83 -3.79 10.75
N PRO A 258 19.13 -5.09 10.61
CA PRO A 258 19.78 -5.58 9.39
C PRO A 258 19.01 -5.18 8.13
N GLY A 259 19.65 -4.42 7.24
CA GLY A 259 19.08 -3.99 5.97
C GLY A 259 18.05 -2.86 6.04
N ARG A 260 17.83 -2.22 7.19
CA ARG A 260 16.86 -1.12 7.29
C ARG A 260 17.06 -0.18 8.47
N LEU A 261 16.69 1.07 8.26
CA LEU A 261 16.41 2.04 9.32
C LEU A 261 14.92 1.99 9.66
N VAL A 262 14.57 2.02 10.92
CA VAL A 262 13.19 2.01 11.41
C VAL A 262 12.93 3.26 12.24
N CYS A 263 11.81 3.94 11.96
CA CYS A 263 11.28 5.03 12.76
C CYS A 263 9.89 4.61 13.27
N GLU A 264 9.65 4.66 14.55
CA GLU A 264 8.38 4.31 15.16
C GLU A 264 7.88 5.41 16.07
N ILE A 265 6.63 5.79 15.91
CA ILE A 265 5.96 6.71 16.82
C ILE A 265 4.80 5.99 17.50
N ARG A 266 4.67 6.25 18.81
CA ARG A 266 3.56 5.77 19.64
C ARG A 266 2.94 6.96 20.34
N ASP A 267 1.61 7.06 20.26
CA ASP A 267 0.83 8.10 20.93
C ASP A 267 -0.53 7.56 21.40
N THR A 268 -1.29 8.38 22.12
CA THR A 268 -2.59 8.01 22.68
C THR A 268 -3.77 8.30 21.77
N GLY A 269 -3.52 8.81 20.55
CA GLY A 269 -4.55 9.09 19.56
C GLY A 269 -5.09 7.82 18.90
N HIS A 270 -6.23 7.95 18.23
CA HIS A 270 -6.87 6.83 17.54
C HIS A 270 -7.13 7.18 16.09
N LEU A 271 -6.71 6.30 15.19
CA LEU A 271 -6.97 6.41 13.78
C LEU A 271 -8.23 5.62 13.43
N THR A 272 -9.32 6.32 13.15
CA THR A 272 -10.63 5.70 12.86
C THR A 272 -10.90 5.51 11.37
N ASP A 273 -10.21 6.25 10.49
CA ASP A 273 -10.33 6.10 9.04
C ASP A 273 -9.28 5.11 8.51
N PRO A 274 -9.68 3.90 8.07
CA PRO A 274 -8.73 2.91 7.56
C PRO A 274 -8.04 3.35 6.25
N LEU A 275 -8.60 4.33 5.54
CA LEU A 275 -8.01 4.91 4.33
C LEU A 275 -7.16 6.16 4.60
N ALA A 276 -6.90 6.51 5.86
CA ALA A 276 -6.00 7.63 6.18
C ALA A 276 -4.62 7.43 5.55
N GLY A 277 -4.13 8.45 4.84
CA GLY A 277 -2.87 8.38 4.09
C GLY A 277 -2.89 7.49 2.84
N ARG A 278 -4.07 6.99 2.44
CA ARG A 278 -4.25 6.15 1.24
C ARG A 278 -5.21 6.75 0.20
N ARG A 279 -5.75 7.93 0.45
CA ARG A 279 -6.52 8.71 -0.54
C ARG A 279 -5.64 9.82 -1.11
N PRO A 280 -5.72 10.09 -2.44
CA PRO A 280 -5.13 11.29 -3.00
C PRO A 280 -5.67 12.53 -2.27
N ALA A 281 -4.81 13.49 -1.99
CA ALA A 281 -5.24 14.74 -1.38
C ALA A 281 -5.99 15.59 -2.42
N PRO A 282 -7.22 16.07 -2.14
CA PRO A 282 -7.90 16.99 -3.03
C PRO A 282 -7.07 18.24 -3.33
N PRO A 283 -7.21 18.84 -4.55
CA PRO A 283 -6.58 20.11 -4.86
C PRO A 283 -6.92 21.17 -3.81
N GLY A 284 -5.91 21.88 -3.32
CA GLY A 284 -6.10 22.94 -2.31
C GLY A 284 -6.16 22.49 -0.85
N GLN A 285 -6.18 21.21 -0.56
CA GLN A 285 -6.09 20.73 0.82
C GLN A 285 -4.69 20.96 1.39
N MET A 286 -4.58 21.84 2.38
CA MET A 286 -3.30 22.17 3.05
C MET A 286 -2.94 21.21 4.19
N ARG A 287 -3.92 20.52 4.79
CA ARG A 287 -3.75 19.62 5.97
C ARG A 287 -4.16 18.19 5.63
N GLY A 288 -3.70 17.22 6.42
CA GLY A 288 -4.06 15.80 6.25
C GLY A 288 -3.27 15.05 5.18
N ARG A 289 -2.14 15.61 4.73
CA ARG A 289 -1.22 14.98 3.75
C ARG A 289 -0.09 14.20 4.41
N GLY A 290 0.10 14.31 5.72
CA GLY A 290 1.26 13.75 6.43
C GLY A 290 1.42 12.25 6.21
N LEU A 291 0.37 11.45 6.48
CA LEU A 291 0.41 10.00 6.24
C LEU A 291 0.55 9.63 4.76
N LEU A 292 0.02 10.44 3.84
CA LEU A 292 0.21 10.24 2.40
C LEU A 292 1.68 10.44 2.01
N LEU A 293 2.31 11.49 2.54
CA LEU A 293 3.73 11.77 2.33
C LEU A 293 4.61 10.68 2.95
N ILE A 294 4.30 10.25 4.18
CA ILE A 294 4.97 9.13 4.85
C ILE A 294 4.92 7.88 3.99
N ASN A 295 3.73 7.51 3.47
CA ASN A 295 3.59 6.38 2.58
C ASN A 295 4.38 6.53 1.28
N HIS A 296 4.47 7.74 0.73
CA HIS A 296 5.16 8.00 -0.53
C HIS A 296 6.69 7.88 -0.40
N LEU A 297 7.28 8.41 0.66
CA LEU A 297 8.73 8.50 0.84
C LEU A 297 9.36 7.23 1.42
N SER A 298 8.60 6.42 2.15
CA SER A 298 9.12 5.23 2.84
C SER A 298 8.98 3.95 2.01
N ASP A 299 9.70 2.90 2.44
CA ASP A 299 9.67 1.60 1.77
C ASP A 299 8.65 0.65 2.40
N LEU A 300 8.26 0.88 3.67
CA LEU A 300 7.16 0.18 4.32
C LEU A 300 6.57 1.04 5.43
N VAL A 301 5.24 1.08 5.53
CA VAL A 301 4.51 1.62 6.67
C VAL A 301 3.63 0.54 7.27
N ARG A 302 3.79 0.31 8.57
CA ARG A 302 2.89 -0.51 9.36
C ARG A 302 2.20 0.39 10.40
N LEU A 303 0.93 0.17 10.57
CA LEU A 303 0.10 0.92 11.48
C LEU A 303 -0.68 -0.04 12.37
N HIS A 304 -0.74 0.26 13.66
CA HIS A 304 -1.64 -0.36 14.61
C HIS A 304 -2.36 0.72 15.40
N THR A 305 -3.67 0.62 15.51
CA THR A 305 -4.48 1.46 16.37
C THR A 305 -5.39 0.59 17.25
N GLY A 306 -5.45 0.89 18.54
CA GLY A 306 -6.19 0.08 19.50
C GLY A 306 -6.55 0.89 20.74
N PRO A 307 -7.08 0.25 21.81
CA PRO A 307 -7.55 0.94 23.02
C PRO A 307 -6.48 1.80 23.71
N HIS A 308 -5.21 1.51 23.47
CA HIS A 308 -4.08 2.19 24.12
C HIS A 308 -3.44 3.27 23.25
N GLY A 309 -3.98 3.54 22.07
CA GLY A 309 -3.47 4.55 21.16
C GLY A 309 -3.06 3.99 19.81
N THR A 310 -2.21 4.75 19.09
CA THR A 310 -1.73 4.41 17.76
C THR A 310 -0.22 4.23 17.75
N THR A 311 0.24 3.22 16.99
CA THR A 311 1.65 3.01 16.66
C THR A 311 1.80 3.08 15.15
N VAL A 312 2.71 3.93 14.67
CA VAL A 312 3.09 4.00 13.25
C VAL A 312 4.57 3.67 13.14
N ARG A 313 4.89 2.58 12.45
CA ARG A 313 6.25 2.14 12.15
C ARG A 313 6.55 2.33 10.67
N VAL A 314 7.65 2.99 10.40
CA VAL A 314 8.14 3.29 9.05
C VAL A 314 9.52 2.68 8.87
N CYS A 315 9.72 2.01 7.73
CA CYS A 315 11.00 1.41 7.39
C CYS A 315 11.59 2.06 6.13
N PHE A 316 12.90 2.25 6.15
CA PHE A 316 13.72 2.64 5.01
C PHE A 316 14.75 1.56 4.77
N THR A 317 14.71 0.93 3.60
CA THR A 317 15.67 -0.10 3.21
C THR A 317 17.06 0.53 3.03
N THR A 318 18.07 -0.14 3.60
CA THR A 318 19.46 0.24 3.45
C THR A 318 20.17 -0.79 2.58
N THR A 319 21.02 -0.35 1.66
CA THR A 319 21.90 -1.25 0.95
C THR A 319 22.90 -1.83 1.94
N GLN A 320 22.91 -3.15 2.11
CA GLN A 320 24.02 -3.79 2.83
C GLN A 320 25.30 -3.51 2.06
N SER A 321 26.27 -2.90 2.75
CA SER A 321 27.65 -2.74 2.26
C SER A 321 28.37 -4.08 2.28
#